data_763fdab2e8562f65a42b2b6db180953e
#
_entry.id   763fdab2e8562f65a42b2b6db180953e
#
_cell.length_a   1.000
_cell.length_b   1.000
_cell.length_c   1.000
_cell.angle_alpha   90.00
_cell.angle_beta   90.00
_cell.angle_gamma   90.00
#
_symmetry.space_group_name_H-M   'P 1'
#
loop_
_entity.id
_entity.type
_entity.pdbx_description
1 polymer ?
#
loop_
_entity_poly.entity_id
_entity_poly.type
_entity_poly.pdbx_seq_one_letter_code
_entity_poly.pdbx_strand_id
1 'polypeptide(L)'
;MVYSMNISKLVDPPLPDGYWGNVCVPVYVALAAGDLIARPLAATAALIKKSKQAVDDEYVRSYIDFQELHRGEGITAGAVSAFTDWRRLGHGEVDFGWGGPDAVLPLSWRILGSTEPCFLLPYGAGDERRRRGFKVFVALRRAAVAAFREEMQELLSQQQQQSSVGKL
;
A
#
# COMPACT_ATOMS: atom_id res chain seq x y z
N MET A 1 -6.07 -9.01 -1.75
CA MET A 1 -5.15 -8.02 -1.17
C MET A 1 -5.81 -7.24 -0.04
N VAL A 2 -5.03 -6.71 0.88
CA VAL A 2 -5.47 -5.76 1.91
C VAL A 2 -4.60 -4.50 1.82
N TYR A 3 -5.17 -3.33 2.09
CA TYR A 3 -4.41 -2.09 2.20
C TYR A 3 -4.97 -1.22 3.33
N SER A 4 -4.10 -0.39 3.92
CA SER A 4 -4.49 0.56 4.97
C SER A 4 -5.07 1.83 4.36
N MET A 5 -6.23 2.26 4.87
CA MET A 5 -6.90 3.50 4.45
C MET A 5 -7.02 4.45 5.63
N ASN A 6 -6.55 5.68 5.45
CA ASN A 6 -6.72 6.75 6.45
C ASN A 6 -8.19 7.16 6.53
N ILE A 7 -8.74 7.17 7.74
CA ILE A 7 -10.15 7.45 8.04
C ILE A 7 -10.37 8.76 8.79
N SER A 8 -9.35 9.58 8.95
CA SER A 8 -9.44 10.82 9.76
C SER A 8 -10.55 11.78 9.31
N LYS A 9 -10.95 11.71 8.04
CA LYS A 9 -12.00 12.55 7.45
C LYS A 9 -13.34 11.82 7.28
N LEU A 10 -13.45 10.58 7.72
CA LEU A 10 -14.64 9.73 7.50
C LEU A 10 -15.44 9.49 8.75
N VAL A 11 -14.85 9.70 9.93
CA VAL A 11 -15.51 9.44 11.21
C VAL A 11 -16.38 10.61 11.63
N ASP A 12 -17.55 10.30 12.21
CA ASP A 12 -18.48 11.25 12.80
C ASP A 12 -18.77 10.86 14.27
N PRO A 13 -18.52 11.76 15.27
CA PRO A 13 -17.96 13.10 15.12
C PRO A 13 -16.50 13.09 14.61
N PRO A 14 -16.04 14.18 13.98
CA PRO A 14 -14.68 14.28 13.49
C PRO A 14 -13.67 14.18 14.63
N LEU A 15 -12.48 13.63 14.30
CA LEU A 15 -11.40 13.54 15.29
C LEU A 15 -10.99 14.93 15.75
N PRO A 16 -10.66 15.12 17.04
CA PRO A 16 -10.20 16.39 17.55
C PRO A 16 -8.87 16.81 16.92
N ASP A 17 -8.66 18.13 16.82
CA ASP A 17 -7.40 18.68 16.37
C ASP A 17 -6.24 18.16 17.23
N GLY A 18 -5.13 17.81 16.58
CA GLY A 18 -3.97 17.25 17.26
C GLY A 18 -4.14 15.78 17.70
N TYR A 19 -5.19 15.08 17.25
CA TYR A 19 -5.33 13.67 17.51
C TYR A 19 -4.08 12.89 17.07
N TRP A 20 -3.49 12.18 18.03
CA TRP A 20 -2.30 11.38 17.82
C TRP A 20 -2.62 9.90 18.03
N GLY A 21 -2.58 9.13 16.95
CA GLY A 21 -2.92 7.71 16.98
C GLY A 21 -2.97 7.09 15.60
N ASN A 22 -3.20 5.78 15.55
CA ASN A 22 -3.35 5.05 14.32
C ASN A 22 -4.78 5.25 13.75
N VAL A 23 -4.90 6.15 12.77
CA VAL A 23 -6.18 6.53 12.17
C VAL A 23 -6.34 5.84 10.82
N CYS A 24 -6.26 4.53 10.80
CA CYS A 24 -6.49 3.77 9.59
C CYS A 24 -7.21 2.44 9.84
N VAL A 25 -7.95 2.00 8.84
CA VAL A 25 -8.60 0.69 8.81
C VAL A 25 -8.09 -0.13 7.63
N PRO A 26 -8.06 -1.47 7.72
CA PRO A 26 -7.78 -2.32 6.58
C PRO A 26 -8.97 -2.34 5.63
N VAL A 27 -8.69 -2.30 4.34
CA VAL A 27 -9.69 -2.49 3.29
C VAL A 27 -9.28 -3.68 2.44
N TYR A 28 -10.24 -4.55 2.16
CA TYR A 28 -10.01 -5.82 1.50
C TYR A 28 -10.51 -5.83 0.06
N VAL A 29 -9.72 -6.40 -0.84
CA VAL A 29 -10.14 -6.74 -2.21
C VAL A 29 -9.80 -8.22 -2.42
N ALA A 30 -10.81 -9.04 -2.62
CA ALA A 30 -10.67 -10.48 -2.84
C ALA A 30 -11.06 -10.83 -4.27
N LEU A 31 -10.20 -11.60 -4.94
CA LEU A 31 -10.42 -12.14 -6.28
C LEU A 31 -9.83 -13.55 -6.34
N ALA A 32 -10.41 -14.41 -7.15
CA ALA A 32 -9.76 -15.65 -7.54
C ALA A 32 -8.52 -15.33 -8.39
N ALA A 33 -7.45 -16.11 -8.24
CA ALA A 33 -6.19 -15.88 -8.94
C ALA A 33 -6.38 -15.91 -10.48
N GLY A 34 -7.21 -16.81 -11.00
CA GLY A 34 -7.54 -16.87 -12.42
C GLY A 34 -8.23 -15.61 -12.92
N ASP A 35 -9.17 -15.06 -12.16
CA ASP A 35 -9.86 -13.82 -12.51
C ASP A 35 -8.92 -12.63 -12.49
N LEU A 36 -7.97 -12.59 -11.55
CA LEU A 36 -6.97 -11.54 -11.46
C LEU A 36 -6.05 -11.54 -12.68
N ILE A 37 -5.58 -12.72 -13.10
CA ILE A 37 -4.67 -12.86 -14.25
C ILE A 37 -5.40 -12.54 -15.56
N ALA A 38 -6.64 -12.97 -15.73
CA ALA A 38 -7.42 -12.71 -16.94
C ALA A 38 -7.91 -11.27 -17.07
N ARG A 39 -7.84 -10.48 -16.00
CA ARG A 39 -8.40 -9.13 -15.93
C ARG A 39 -7.38 -8.07 -16.36
N PRO A 40 -7.79 -7.06 -17.17
CA PRO A 40 -6.93 -5.92 -17.43
C PRO A 40 -6.57 -5.16 -16.16
N LEU A 41 -5.34 -4.64 -16.07
CA LEU A 41 -4.86 -3.87 -14.90
C LEU A 41 -5.78 -2.69 -14.56
N ALA A 42 -6.32 -2.01 -15.56
CA ALA A 42 -7.28 -0.91 -15.37
C ALA A 42 -8.54 -1.35 -14.62
N ALA A 43 -9.05 -2.56 -14.91
CA ALA A 43 -10.22 -3.10 -14.24
C ALA A 43 -9.90 -3.49 -12.77
N THR A 44 -8.70 -3.99 -12.50
CA THR A 44 -8.22 -4.23 -11.13
C THR A 44 -8.06 -2.92 -10.35
N ALA A 45 -7.50 -1.88 -10.97
CA ALA A 45 -7.39 -0.55 -10.37
C ALA A 45 -8.79 0.06 -10.06
N ALA A 46 -9.76 -0.15 -10.94
CA ALA A 46 -11.15 0.29 -10.72
C ALA A 46 -11.80 -0.41 -9.52
N LEU A 47 -11.52 -1.71 -9.30
CA LEU A 47 -11.99 -2.42 -8.09
C LEU A 47 -11.41 -1.84 -6.81
N ILE A 48 -10.10 -1.55 -6.79
CA ILE A 48 -9.44 -0.91 -5.65
C ILE A 48 -10.05 0.48 -5.40
N LYS A 49 -10.31 1.24 -6.45
CA LYS A 49 -10.98 2.54 -6.32
C LYS A 49 -12.39 2.40 -5.75
N LYS A 50 -13.16 1.43 -6.23
CA LYS A 50 -14.51 1.15 -5.73
C LYS A 50 -14.49 0.72 -4.26
N SER A 51 -13.54 -0.12 -3.85
CA SER A 51 -13.43 -0.55 -2.44
C SER A 51 -13.13 0.62 -1.49
N LYS A 52 -12.37 1.63 -1.94
CA LYS A 52 -12.16 2.88 -1.15
C LYS A 52 -13.43 3.69 -0.97
N GLN A 53 -14.29 3.72 -1.98
CA GLN A 53 -15.54 4.48 -1.94
C GLN A 53 -16.60 3.83 -1.03
N ALA A 54 -16.44 2.56 -0.72
CA ALA A 54 -17.33 1.81 0.16
C ALA A 54 -16.98 1.95 1.66
N VAL A 55 -15.90 2.66 1.99
CA VAL A 55 -15.50 2.91 3.38
C VAL A 55 -16.11 4.22 3.85
N ASP A 56 -16.98 4.12 4.82
CA ASP A 56 -17.66 5.23 5.50
C ASP A 56 -17.56 5.07 7.03
N ASP A 57 -18.26 5.91 7.79
CA ASP A 57 -18.30 5.84 9.26
C ASP A 57 -18.89 4.52 9.76
N GLU A 58 -19.91 3.98 9.10
CA GLU A 58 -20.51 2.69 9.45
C GLU A 58 -19.51 1.55 9.29
N TYR A 59 -18.74 1.54 8.19
CA TYR A 59 -17.65 0.58 7.99
C TYR A 59 -16.63 0.65 9.14
N VAL A 60 -16.23 1.85 9.55
CA VAL A 60 -15.25 2.04 10.63
C VAL A 60 -15.79 1.51 11.95
N ARG A 61 -17.03 1.82 12.31
CA ARG A 61 -17.68 1.34 13.53
C ARG A 61 -17.80 -0.17 13.54
N SER A 62 -18.30 -0.74 12.45
CA SER A 62 -18.40 -2.20 12.29
C SER A 62 -17.03 -2.89 12.38
N TYR A 63 -15.98 -2.27 11.87
CA TYR A 63 -14.62 -2.80 12.01
C TYR A 63 -14.16 -2.77 13.47
N ILE A 64 -14.43 -1.71 14.21
CA ILE A 64 -14.09 -1.61 15.65
C ILE A 64 -14.81 -2.70 16.42
N ASP A 65 -16.12 -2.86 16.22
CA ASP A 65 -16.93 -3.88 16.87
C ASP A 65 -16.43 -5.29 16.54
N PHE A 66 -16.11 -5.53 15.28
CA PHE A 66 -15.51 -6.80 14.84
C PHE A 66 -14.18 -7.10 15.56
N GLN A 67 -13.30 -6.10 15.68
CA GLN A 67 -12.03 -6.25 16.40
C GLN A 67 -12.23 -6.53 17.89
N GLU A 68 -13.24 -5.94 18.49
CA GLU A 68 -13.56 -6.17 19.90
C GLU A 68 -14.08 -7.58 20.14
N LEU A 69 -14.97 -8.07 19.27
CA LEU A 69 -15.55 -9.42 19.35
C LEU A 69 -14.49 -10.53 19.09
N HIS A 70 -13.52 -10.25 18.22
CA HIS A 70 -12.48 -11.19 17.80
C HIS A 70 -11.09 -10.85 18.36
N ARG A 71 -11.05 -10.22 19.53
CA ARG A 71 -9.82 -9.78 20.19
C ARG A 71 -8.88 -10.97 20.44
N GLY A 72 -7.70 -10.90 19.85
CA GLY A 72 -6.69 -11.97 19.95
C GLY A 72 -6.76 -13.03 18.86
N GLU A 73 -7.78 -13.00 17.99
CA GLU A 73 -7.79 -13.80 16.78
C GLU A 73 -6.94 -13.11 15.72
N GLY A 74 -5.89 -13.77 15.26
CA GLY A 74 -5.06 -13.26 14.16
C GLY A 74 -5.80 -13.30 12.83
N ILE A 75 -5.35 -12.51 11.85
CA ILE A 75 -5.81 -12.65 10.46
C ILE A 75 -5.30 -13.99 9.94
N THR A 76 -6.20 -14.98 9.89
CA THR A 76 -5.91 -16.35 9.39
C THR A 76 -6.10 -16.47 7.89
N ALA A 77 -6.18 -15.36 7.17
CA ALA A 77 -6.34 -15.39 5.72
C ALA A 77 -5.10 -16.01 5.06
N GLY A 78 -5.31 -16.97 4.16
CA GLY A 78 -4.27 -17.62 3.37
C GLY A 78 -3.40 -16.63 2.58
N ALA A 79 -3.22 -16.76 1.30
CA ALA A 79 -2.39 -15.85 0.50
C ALA A 79 -2.97 -14.42 0.46
N VAL A 80 -2.60 -13.58 1.42
CA VAL A 80 -2.99 -12.16 1.48
C VAL A 80 -1.75 -11.29 1.30
N SER A 81 -1.73 -10.52 0.21
CA SER A 81 -0.75 -9.45 0.01
C SER A 81 -1.24 -8.17 0.67
N ALA A 82 -0.44 -7.59 1.57
CA ALA A 82 -0.74 -6.36 2.28
C ALA A 82 0.03 -5.19 1.68
N PHE A 83 -0.69 -4.10 1.38
CA PHE A 83 -0.12 -2.90 0.77
C PHE A 83 -0.22 -1.72 1.73
N THR A 84 0.86 -0.95 1.84
CA THR A 84 0.86 0.33 2.55
C THR A 84 1.65 1.37 1.78
N ASP A 85 1.09 2.58 1.70
CA ASP A 85 1.66 3.69 0.94
C ASP A 85 2.25 4.74 1.88
N TRP A 86 3.58 4.79 1.97
CA TRP A 86 4.33 5.73 2.80
C TRP A 86 4.89 6.93 2.02
N ARG A 87 4.59 7.02 0.73
CA ARG A 87 5.15 8.07 -0.14
C ARG A 87 4.80 9.49 0.31
N ARG A 88 3.66 9.65 0.99
CA ARG A 88 3.10 10.96 1.37
C ARG A 88 2.92 11.12 2.89
N LEU A 89 3.61 10.32 3.69
CA LEU A 89 3.53 10.42 5.16
C LEU A 89 4.54 11.42 5.76
N GLY A 90 5.26 12.18 4.92
CA GLY A 90 6.22 13.18 5.38
C GLY A 90 7.57 12.62 5.83
N HIS A 91 7.75 11.30 5.89
CA HIS A 91 9.00 10.68 6.35
C HIS A 91 10.24 11.12 5.55
N GLY A 92 10.08 11.40 4.25
CA GLY A 92 11.17 11.87 3.39
C GLY A 92 11.53 13.35 3.59
N GLU A 93 10.79 14.07 4.44
CA GLU A 93 10.94 15.51 4.68
C GLU A 93 11.51 15.82 6.08
N VAL A 94 11.69 14.78 6.90
CA VAL A 94 12.22 14.92 8.25
C VAL A 94 13.68 15.33 8.19
N ASP A 95 14.06 16.40 8.92
CA ASP A 95 15.42 16.86 9.08
C ASP A 95 15.69 17.14 10.57
N PHE A 96 16.69 16.46 11.12
CA PHE A 96 17.11 16.62 12.51
C PHE A 96 18.30 17.60 12.67
N GLY A 97 18.60 18.43 11.66
CA GLY A 97 19.66 19.40 11.64
C GLY A 97 20.95 18.98 10.91
N TRP A 98 20.95 17.77 10.36
CA TRP A 98 22.06 17.27 9.53
C TRP A 98 21.66 16.85 8.12
N GLY A 99 20.48 17.26 7.69
CA GLY A 99 19.93 16.98 6.36
C GLY A 99 18.80 15.94 6.39
N GLY A 100 18.13 15.79 5.26
CA GLY A 100 17.03 14.84 5.10
C GLY A 100 17.53 13.39 5.03
N PRO A 101 16.62 12.41 5.18
CA PRO A 101 16.98 11.00 5.24
C PRO A 101 17.51 10.46 3.90
N ASP A 102 18.55 9.64 3.95
CA ASP A 102 19.06 8.91 2.78
C ASP A 102 18.08 7.82 2.33
N ALA A 103 17.40 7.21 3.28
CA ALA A 103 16.39 6.19 3.00
C ALA A 103 15.29 6.18 4.07
N VAL A 104 14.08 5.84 3.62
CA VAL A 104 12.95 5.52 4.49
C VAL A 104 12.62 4.05 4.29
N LEU A 105 12.64 3.28 5.36
CA LEU A 105 12.40 1.83 5.33
C LEU A 105 11.54 1.41 6.53
N PRO A 106 10.70 0.37 6.41
CA PRO A 106 10.03 -0.21 7.56
C PRO A 106 11.07 -0.87 8.49
N LEU A 107 10.86 -0.77 9.79
CA LEU A 107 11.73 -1.40 10.80
C LEU A 107 11.80 -2.93 10.62
N SER A 108 10.71 -3.53 10.19
CA SER A 108 10.64 -4.95 9.88
C SER A 108 9.62 -5.21 8.77
N TRP A 109 9.92 -6.13 7.88
CA TRP A 109 8.96 -6.62 6.89
C TRP A 109 7.77 -7.36 7.57
N ARG A 110 7.95 -7.85 8.79
CA ARG A 110 6.92 -8.56 9.57
C ARG A 110 5.89 -7.65 10.21
N ILE A 111 6.00 -6.33 10.04
CA ILE A 111 5.10 -5.36 10.65
C ILE A 111 3.62 -5.58 10.29
N LEU A 112 3.35 -6.22 9.15
CA LEU A 112 2.00 -6.57 8.68
C LEU A 112 1.62 -8.04 8.99
N GLY A 113 2.33 -8.70 9.89
CA GLY A 113 2.05 -10.07 10.29
C GLY A 113 2.48 -11.13 9.27
N SER A 114 1.65 -12.16 9.07
CA SER A 114 1.93 -13.30 8.17
C SER A 114 1.64 -13.02 6.70
N THR A 115 1.22 -11.83 6.34
CA THR A 115 0.91 -11.45 4.97
C THR A 115 2.18 -11.13 4.18
N GLU A 116 2.10 -11.18 2.85
CA GLU A 116 3.18 -10.73 1.98
C GLU A 116 3.14 -9.20 1.88
N PRO A 117 4.02 -8.47 2.58
CA PRO A 117 3.96 -7.03 2.64
C PRO A 117 4.54 -6.38 1.39
N CYS A 118 3.88 -5.32 0.94
CA CYS A 118 4.34 -4.43 -0.11
C CYS A 118 4.27 -2.97 0.39
N PHE A 119 5.40 -2.30 0.45
CA PHE A 119 5.52 -0.91 0.84
C PHE A 119 5.85 -0.04 -0.36
N LEU A 120 5.09 1.02 -0.55
CA LEU A 120 5.42 2.08 -1.49
C LEU A 120 6.13 3.18 -0.72
N LEU A 121 7.42 3.37 -0.97
CA LEU A 121 8.32 4.21 -0.17
C LEU A 121 8.80 5.41 -0.97
N PRO A 122 9.01 6.59 -0.33
CA PRO A 122 9.66 7.71 -0.98
C PRO A 122 11.13 7.39 -1.24
N TYR A 123 11.73 8.07 -2.21
CA TYR A 123 13.17 8.15 -2.32
C TYR A 123 13.75 9.06 -1.22
N GLY A 124 15.01 8.86 -0.86
CA GLY A 124 15.73 9.73 0.06
C GLY A 124 15.88 11.16 -0.46
N ALA A 125 16.23 12.09 0.42
CA ALA A 125 16.30 13.52 0.12
C ALA A 125 17.29 13.87 -0.99
N GLY A 126 18.43 13.18 -1.06
CA GLY A 126 19.48 13.35 -2.08
C GLY A 126 19.27 12.57 -3.38
N ASP A 127 18.21 11.78 -3.51
CA ASP A 127 18.01 10.96 -4.70
C ASP A 127 17.32 11.77 -5.82
N GLU A 128 17.97 11.91 -6.97
CA GLU A 128 17.42 12.65 -8.12
C GLU A 128 16.08 12.11 -8.63
N ARG A 129 15.80 10.83 -8.40
CA ARG A 129 14.55 10.16 -8.77
C ARG A 129 13.37 10.55 -7.89
N ARG A 130 13.59 11.23 -6.78
CA ARG A 130 12.56 11.62 -5.79
C ARG A 130 11.31 12.25 -6.41
N ARG A 131 11.49 13.05 -7.46
CA ARG A 131 10.38 13.75 -8.16
C ARG A 131 9.69 12.92 -9.23
N ARG A 132 10.27 11.77 -9.62
CA ARG A 132 9.84 10.99 -10.79
C ARG A 132 9.36 9.59 -10.46
N GLY A 133 9.48 9.16 -9.20
CA GLY A 133 9.14 7.80 -8.86
C GLY A 133 9.11 7.52 -7.37
N PHE A 134 9.08 6.26 -7.04
CA PHE A 134 9.06 5.74 -5.68
C PHE A 134 9.74 4.36 -5.65
N LYS A 135 10.09 3.91 -4.46
CA LYS A 135 10.62 2.57 -4.24
C LYS A 135 9.49 1.62 -3.90
N VAL A 136 9.55 0.40 -4.41
CA VAL A 136 8.68 -0.70 -4.00
C VAL A 136 9.52 -1.66 -3.17
N PHE A 137 9.14 -1.83 -1.91
CA PHE A 137 9.71 -2.85 -1.04
C PHE A 137 8.68 -3.96 -0.85
N VAL A 138 9.00 -5.16 -1.31
CA VAL A 138 8.09 -6.31 -1.24
C VAL A 138 8.82 -7.52 -0.66
N ALA A 139 8.17 -8.22 0.27
CA ALA A 139 8.65 -9.50 0.74
C ALA A 139 7.83 -10.62 0.07
N LEU A 140 8.51 -11.50 -0.63
CA LEU A 140 7.91 -12.60 -1.37
C LEU A 140 8.56 -13.92 -0.95
N ARG A 141 7.84 -15.01 -1.17
CA ARG A 141 8.43 -16.35 -1.07
C ARG A 141 9.59 -16.46 -2.07
N ARG A 142 10.68 -17.08 -1.65
CA ARG A 142 11.88 -17.19 -2.48
C ARG A 142 11.61 -17.74 -3.90
N ALA A 143 10.72 -18.70 -4.02
CA ALA A 143 10.33 -19.28 -5.31
C ALA A 143 9.61 -18.29 -6.25
N ALA A 144 8.97 -17.25 -5.73
CA ALA A 144 8.24 -16.26 -6.53
C ALA A 144 9.12 -15.07 -6.98
N VAL A 145 10.32 -14.89 -6.40
CA VAL A 145 11.16 -13.70 -6.65
C VAL A 145 11.61 -13.60 -8.10
N ALA A 146 11.97 -14.70 -8.73
CA ALA A 146 12.44 -14.70 -10.12
C ALA A 146 11.32 -14.27 -11.08
N ALA A 147 10.17 -14.93 -11.02
CA ALA A 147 9.01 -14.62 -11.82
C ALA A 147 8.53 -13.16 -11.60
N PHE A 148 8.49 -12.70 -10.36
CA PHE A 148 8.13 -11.32 -10.05
C PHE A 148 9.07 -10.30 -10.70
N ARG A 149 10.38 -10.57 -10.73
CA ARG A 149 11.35 -9.69 -11.40
C ARG A 149 11.15 -9.63 -12.89
N GLU A 150 10.90 -10.76 -13.54
CA GLU A 150 10.63 -10.86 -14.97
C GLU A 150 9.39 -10.04 -15.34
N GLU A 151 8.28 -10.26 -14.66
CA GLU A 151 7.02 -9.50 -14.86
C GLU A 151 7.22 -7.98 -14.68
N MET A 152 7.95 -7.58 -13.63
CA MET A 152 8.22 -6.16 -13.39
C MET A 152 9.11 -5.54 -14.48
N GLN A 153 10.08 -6.29 -15.03
CA GLN A 153 10.91 -5.82 -16.12
C GLN A 153 10.12 -5.66 -17.42
N GLU A 154 9.23 -6.59 -17.72
CA GLU A 154 8.34 -6.49 -18.89
C GLU A 154 7.42 -5.27 -18.79
N LEU A 155 6.76 -5.06 -17.65
CA LEU A 155 5.91 -3.89 -17.42
C LEU A 155 6.67 -2.57 -17.59
N LEU A 156 7.88 -2.46 -17.07
CA LEU A 156 8.71 -1.26 -17.20
C LEU A 156 9.14 -1.03 -18.65
N SER A 157 9.47 -2.07 -19.40
CA SER A 157 9.86 -2.01 -20.80
C SER A 157 8.70 -1.54 -21.69
N GLN A 158 7.48 -2.05 -21.45
CA GLN A 158 6.27 -1.63 -22.17
C GLN A 158 5.96 -0.15 -21.94
N GLN A 159 6.12 0.37 -20.72
CA GLN A 159 5.91 1.78 -20.43
C GLN A 159 6.92 2.69 -21.13
N GLN A 160 8.17 2.28 -21.23
CA GLN A 160 9.21 3.04 -21.94
C GLN A 160 8.90 3.14 -23.45
N GLN A 161 8.43 2.06 -24.06
CA GLN A 161 8.04 2.05 -25.48
C GLN A 161 6.83 2.96 -25.75
N GLN A 162 5.81 2.93 -24.89
CA GLN A 162 4.64 3.82 -25.02
C GLN A 162 5.00 5.30 -24.85
N SER A 163 5.92 5.61 -23.95
CA SER A 163 6.39 6.99 -23.71
C SER A 163 7.24 7.54 -24.85
N SER A 164 7.90 6.68 -25.63
CA SER A 164 8.70 7.10 -26.81
C SER A 164 7.84 7.33 -28.04
N VAL A 165 6.75 6.60 -28.21
CA VAL A 165 5.81 6.75 -29.33
C VAL A 165 4.92 7.99 -29.18
N GLY A 166 4.60 8.42 -27.96
CA GLY A 166 3.79 9.61 -27.70
C GLY A 166 4.54 10.95 -27.79
N LYS A 167 5.82 10.94 -28.20
CA LYS A 167 6.65 12.15 -28.39
C LYS A 167 6.95 12.48 -29.86
N LEU A 168 6.37 11.75 -30.80
CA LEU A 168 6.37 12.01 -32.22
C LEU A 168 5.02 12.62 -32.61
#